data_6c3737448f134b42929e0aa1ccfd3185
#
_entry.id   6c3737448f134b42929e0aa1ccfd3185
#
_cell.length_a   1.000
_cell.length_b   1.000
_cell.length_c   1.000
_cell.angle_alpha   90.00
_cell.angle_beta   90.00
_cell.angle_gamma   90.00
#
_symmetry.space_group_name_H-M   'P 1'
#
loop_
_entity.id
_entity.type
_entity.pdbx_description
1 polymer ?
#
loop_
_entity_poly.entity_id
_entity_poly.type
_entity_poly.pdbx_seq_one_letter_code
_entity_poly.pdbx_strand_id
1 'polypeptide(L)'
;MLQERRLLKELTEGSEFSFNTLYNLWASRLYHFAFSYLKSDSAAKDVVQETFVKIWTNRENINPDSSFKAYLFTISYHFLLKELRRQLNHPQMENFLEIKKELVSAENIE
;
A
#
# COMPACT_ATOMS: atom_id res chain seq x y z
N MET A 1 12.52 -0.16 12.80
CA MET A 1 12.78 -1.40 13.54
C MET A 1 13.76 -2.26 12.80
N LEU A 2 14.63 -2.93 13.54
CA LEU A 2 15.66 -3.76 12.94
C LEU A 2 15.09 -4.91 12.12
N GLN A 3 14.00 -5.51 12.59
CA GLN A 3 13.37 -6.61 11.86
C GLN A 3 12.79 -6.16 10.54
N GLU A 4 12.13 -5.02 10.52
CA GLU A 4 11.57 -4.51 9.28
C GLU A 4 12.66 -4.16 8.28
N ARG A 5 13.72 -3.50 8.76
CA ARG A 5 14.85 -3.15 7.89
C ARG A 5 15.47 -4.39 7.27
N ARG A 6 15.62 -5.44 8.07
CA ARG A 6 16.18 -6.69 7.59
C ARG A 6 15.28 -7.34 6.52
N LEU A 7 13.98 -7.36 6.78
CA LEU A 7 13.02 -7.88 5.83
C LEU A 7 13.08 -7.11 4.51
N LEU A 8 13.17 -5.79 4.59
CA LEU A 8 13.24 -4.96 3.39
C LEU A 8 14.53 -5.20 2.62
N LYS A 9 15.63 -5.33 3.33
CA LYS A 9 16.90 -5.61 2.68
C LYS A 9 16.85 -6.95 1.95
N GLU A 10 16.32 -7.97 2.62
CA GLU A 10 16.21 -9.29 2.01
C GLU A 10 15.25 -9.28 0.83
N LEU A 11 14.18 -8.48 0.94
CA LEU A 11 13.24 -8.31 -0.17
C LEU A 11 13.94 -7.72 -1.40
N THR A 12 14.78 -6.70 -1.21
CA THR A 12 15.50 -6.10 -2.34
C THR A 12 16.40 -7.10 -3.03
N GLU A 13 16.80 -8.14 -2.30
CA GLU A 13 17.66 -9.21 -2.83
C GLU A 13 16.84 -10.37 -3.41
N GLY A 14 15.52 -10.25 -3.43
CA GLY A 14 14.67 -11.24 -4.07
C GLY A 14 14.10 -12.31 -3.15
N SER A 15 14.12 -12.10 -1.83
CA SER A 15 13.61 -13.09 -0.89
C SER A 15 12.09 -13.17 -0.95
N GLU A 16 11.58 -14.30 -1.44
CA GLU A 16 10.13 -14.54 -1.42
C GLU A 16 9.60 -14.71 -0.01
N PHE A 17 10.41 -15.29 0.87
CA PHE A 17 10.02 -15.44 2.26
C PHE A 17 9.76 -14.08 2.91
N SER A 18 10.68 -13.12 2.69
CA SER A 18 10.53 -11.77 3.24
C SER A 18 9.31 -11.07 2.64
N PHE A 19 9.08 -11.25 1.35
CA PHE A 19 7.91 -10.71 0.69
C PHE A 19 6.62 -11.24 1.32
N ASN A 20 6.54 -12.56 1.51
CA ASN A 20 5.36 -13.18 2.10
C ASN A 20 5.15 -12.75 3.55
N THR A 21 6.24 -12.57 4.28
CA THR A 21 6.16 -12.08 5.65
C THR A 21 5.57 -10.68 5.70
N LEU A 22 6.04 -9.78 4.84
CA LEU A 22 5.52 -8.43 4.76
C LEU A 22 4.06 -8.42 4.32
N TYR A 23 3.71 -9.28 3.37
CA TYR A 23 2.32 -9.42 2.93
C TYR A 23 1.43 -9.81 4.10
N ASN A 24 1.83 -10.82 4.86
CA ASN A 24 1.03 -11.30 5.99
C ASN A 24 0.91 -10.25 7.10
N LEU A 25 1.92 -9.41 7.26
CA LEU A 25 1.87 -8.34 8.26
C LEU A 25 0.94 -7.20 7.86
N TRP A 26 0.85 -6.88 6.58
CA TRP A 26 0.23 -5.64 6.13
C TRP A 26 -1.04 -5.79 5.31
N ALA A 27 -1.30 -6.95 4.72
CA ALA A 27 -2.39 -7.09 3.76
C ALA A 27 -3.76 -6.76 4.36
N SER A 28 -4.01 -7.21 5.59
CA SER A 28 -5.31 -6.96 6.23
C SER A 28 -5.55 -5.47 6.47
N ARG A 29 -4.53 -4.78 6.96
CA ARG A 29 -4.65 -3.33 7.21
C ARG A 29 -4.88 -2.58 5.91
N LEU A 30 -4.15 -2.97 4.88
CA LEU A 30 -4.29 -2.34 3.56
C LEU A 30 -5.68 -2.61 2.98
N TYR A 31 -6.17 -3.83 3.15
CA TYR A 31 -7.51 -4.18 2.71
C TYR A 31 -8.57 -3.31 3.37
N HIS A 32 -8.49 -3.17 4.69
CA HIS A 32 -9.47 -2.36 5.42
C HIS A 32 -9.41 -0.89 5.02
N PHE A 33 -8.22 -0.40 4.78
CA PHE A 33 -8.05 0.97 4.29
C PHE A 33 -8.75 1.12 2.93
N ALA A 34 -8.49 0.23 2.00
CA ALA A 34 -9.10 0.31 0.67
C ALA A 34 -10.62 0.12 0.74
N PHE A 35 -11.08 -0.84 1.54
CA PHE A 35 -12.51 -1.10 1.65
C PHE A 35 -13.26 0.09 2.23
N SER A 36 -12.65 0.84 3.15
CA SER A 36 -13.32 1.98 3.77
C SER A 36 -13.72 3.03 2.73
N TYR A 37 -12.98 3.12 1.63
CA TYR A 37 -13.29 4.07 0.56
C TYR A 37 -14.07 3.43 -0.58
N LEU A 38 -13.74 2.20 -0.94
CA LEU A 38 -14.34 1.56 -2.12
C LEU A 38 -15.65 0.87 -1.86
N LYS A 39 -15.87 0.42 -0.63
CA LYS A 39 -17.11 -0.28 -0.22
C LYS A 39 -17.38 -1.52 -1.09
N SER A 40 -16.36 -2.11 -1.64
CA SER A 40 -16.45 -3.30 -2.48
C SER A 40 -15.33 -4.26 -2.09
N ASP A 41 -15.71 -5.49 -1.74
CA ASP A 41 -14.74 -6.50 -1.36
C ASP A 41 -13.77 -6.81 -2.50
N SER A 42 -14.31 -7.03 -3.70
CA SER A 42 -13.45 -7.37 -4.84
C SER A 42 -12.53 -6.23 -5.22
N ALA A 43 -13.03 -4.99 -5.19
CA ALA A 43 -12.20 -3.84 -5.53
C ALA A 43 -11.08 -3.64 -4.49
N ALA A 44 -11.41 -3.81 -3.21
CA ALA A 44 -10.41 -3.67 -2.16
C ALA A 44 -9.33 -4.74 -2.29
N LYS A 45 -9.72 -5.98 -2.56
CA LYS A 45 -8.76 -7.06 -2.77
C LYS A 45 -7.85 -6.78 -3.96
N ASP A 46 -8.40 -6.21 -5.02
CA ASP A 46 -7.61 -5.86 -6.20
C ASP A 46 -6.56 -4.81 -5.86
N VAL A 47 -6.92 -3.81 -5.06
CA VAL A 47 -5.97 -2.78 -4.64
C VAL A 47 -4.82 -3.41 -3.85
N VAL A 48 -5.14 -4.32 -2.91
CA VAL A 48 -4.11 -5.02 -2.14
C VAL A 48 -3.18 -5.80 -3.07
N GLN A 49 -3.75 -6.56 -3.97
CA GLN A 49 -2.98 -7.40 -4.89
C GLN A 49 -2.08 -6.55 -5.78
N GLU A 50 -2.64 -5.52 -6.41
CA GLU A 50 -1.86 -4.66 -7.30
C GLU A 50 -0.73 -3.94 -6.55
N THR A 51 -1.01 -3.54 -5.32
CA THR A 51 0.02 -2.89 -4.49
C THR A 51 1.20 -3.82 -4.26
N PHE A 52 0.94 -5.06 -3.86
CA PHE A 52 2.03 -5.99 -3.57
C PHE A 52 2.74 -6.48 -4.83
N VAL A 53 2.04 -6.58 -5.95
CA VAL A 53 2.70 -6.86 -7.23
C VAL A 53 3.68 -5.72 -7.56
N LYS A 54 3.27 -4.48 -7.36
CA LYS A 54 4.12 -3.33 -7.61
C LYS A 54 5.35 -3.33 -6.69
N ILE A 55 5.14 -3.68 -5.42
CA ILE A 55 6.25 -3.78 -4.48
C ILE A 55 7.26 -4.83 -4.95
N TRP A 56 6.78 -5.99 -5.36
CA TRP A 56 7.65 -7.05 -5.83
C TRP A 56 8.41 -6.66 -7.09
N THR A 57 7.71 -6.08 -8.07
CA THR A 57 8.35 -5.72 -9.34
C THR A 57 9.37 -4.59 -9.18
N ASN A 58 9.17 -3.72 -8.19
CA ASN A 58 10.09 -2.61 -7.91
C ASN A 58 10.99 -2.85 -6.70
N ARG A 59 11.10 -4.09 -6.25
CA ARG A 59 11.78 -4.38 -5.00
C ARG A 59 13.23 -3.90 -4.94
N GLU A 60 13.91 -3.91 -6.08
CA GLU A 60 15.32 -3.51 -6.09
C GLU A 60 15.51 -2.02 -5.82
N ASN A 61 14.46 -1.23 -5.98
CA ASN A 61 14.51 0.22 -5.76
C ASN A 61 14.06 0.63 -4.36
N ILE A 62 13.68 -0.32 -3.52
CA ILE A 62 13.23 -0.01 -2.17
C ILE A 62 14.43 0.33 -1.29
N ASN A 63 14.30 1.43 -0.54
CA ASN A 63 15.31 1.81 0.43
C ASN A 63 14.99 1.15 1.77
N PRO A 64 15.81 0.21 2.24
CA PRO A 64 15.52 -0.50 3.50
C PRO A 64 15.49 0.41 4.73
N ASP A 65 16.06 1.60 4.64
CA ASP A 65 16.09 2.53 5.74
C ASP A 65 14.88 3.47 5.79
N SER A 66 14.02 3.43 4.78
CA SER A 66 12.83 4.26 4.74
C SER A 66 11.64 3.52 5.35
N SER A 67 10.53 4.26 5.57
CA SER A 67 9.32 3.68 6.13
C SER A 67 8.61 2.81 5.10
N PHE A 68 8.51 1.52 5.39
CA PHE A 68 7.76 0.62 4.52
C PHE A 68 6.28 0.97 4.53
N LYS A 69 5.75 1.35 5.70
CA LYS A 69 4.35 1.73 5.82
C LYS A 69 4.01 2.89 4.88
N ALA A 70 4.83 3.93 4.89
CA ALA A 70 4.60 5.08 4.02
C ALA A 70 4.68 4.68 2.55
N TYR A 71 5.66 3.87 2.20
CA TYR A 71 5.84 3.41 0.83
C TYR A 71 4.64 2.58 0.37
N LEU A 72 4.21 1.64 1.23
CA LEU A 72 3.09 0.77 0.95
C LEU A 72 1.80 1.55 0.71
N PHE A 73 1.48 2.48 1.62
CA PHE A 73 0.24 3.24 1.52
C PHE A 73 0.28 4.25 0.37
N THR A 74 1.46 4.77 0.04
CA THR A 74 1.59 5.64 -1.13
C THR A 74 1.27 4.90 -2.42
N ILE A 75 1.77 3.68 -2.56
CA ILE A 75 1.45 2.88 -3.74
C ILE A 75 -0.03 2.54 -3.77
N SER A 76 -0.58 2.10 -2.64
CA SER A 76 -2.00 1.73 -2.59
C SER A 76 -2.91 2.91 -2.88
N TYR A 77 -2.49 4.12 -2.49
CA TYR A 77 -3.24 5.33 -2.77
C TYR A 77 -3.45 5.52 -4.27
N HIS A 78 -2.42 5.28 -5.08
CA HIS A 78 -2.55 5.44 -6.52
C HIS A 78 -3.53 4.43 -7.11
N PHE A 79 -3.48 3.19 -6.66
CA PHE A 79 -4.43 2.19 -7.14
C PHE A 79 -5.85 2.46 -6.62
N LEU A 80 -5.96 2.94 -5.39
CA LEU A 80 -7.23 3.33 -4.81
C LEU A 80 -7.89 4.44 -5.61
N LEU A 81 -7.12 5.48 -5.96
CA LEU A 81 -7.65 6.59 -6.75
C LEU A 81 -8.13 6.14 -8.11
N LYS A 82 -7.37 5.27 -8.74
CA LYS A 82 -7.75 4.72 -10.05
C LYS A 82 -9.11 4.03 -9.96
N GLU A 83 -9.29 3.23 -8.91
CA GLU A 83 -10.53 2.50 -8.71
C GLU A 83 -11.68 3.43 -8.37
N LEU A 84 -11.43 4.44 -7.53
CA LEU A 84 -12.46 5.43 -7.19
C LEU A 84 -12.94 6.18 -8.42
N ARG A 85 -12.02 6.59 -9.30
CA ARG A 85 -12.38 7.27 -10.54
C ARG A 85 -13.26 6.40 -11.40
N ARG A 86 -12.95 5.12 -11.48
CA ARG A 86 -13.73 4.18 -12.26
C ARG A 86 -15.14 4.05 -11.70
N GLN A 87 -15.28 3.96 -10.37
CA GLN A 87 -16.57 3.81 -9.72
C GLN A 87 -17.44 5.03 -9.85
N LEU A 88 -16.84 6.21 -9.78
CA LEU A 88 -17.59 7.46 -9.76
C LEU A 88 -17.75 8.10 -11.14
N ASN A 89 -17.13 7.52 -12.15
CA ASN A 89 -17.08 8.04 -13.51
C ASN A 89 -16.33 9.36 -13.64
N HIS A 90 -16.10 10.06 -12.55
CA HIS A 90 -15.25 11.26 -12.53
C HIS A 90 -14.81 11.51 -11.10
N PRO A 91 -13.58 11.98 -10.91
CA PRO A 91 -13.05 12.16 -9.57
C PRO A 91 -13.72 13.32 -8.85
N GLN A 92 -13.90 13.17 -7.55
CA GLN A 92 -14.36 14.26 -6.68
C GLN A 92 -13.16 14.75 -5.88
N MET A 93 -12.93 16.05 -5.95
CA MET A 93 -11.76 16.65 -5.32
C MET A 93 -11.73 16.41 -3.79
N GLU A 94 -12.89 16.41 -3.17
CA GLU A 94 -12.99 16.19 -1.73
C GLU A 94 -12.43 14.83 -1.34
N ASN A 95 -12.70 13.80 -2.12
CA ASN A 95 -12.19 12.45 -1.84
C ASN A 95 -10.67 12.40 -1.97
N PHE A 96 -10.12 13.12 -2.94
CA PHE A 96 -8.69 13.23 -3.08
C PHE A 96 -8.05 13.81 -1.82
N LEU A 97 -8.63 14.88 -1.30
CA LEU A 97 -8.07 15.56 -0.14
C LEU A 97 -8.14 14.69 1.09
N GLU A 98 -9.24 13.96 1.26
CA GLU A 98 -9.40 13.09 2.42
C GLU A 98 -8.40 11.92 2.39
N ILE A 99 -8.24 11.30 1.24
CA ILE A 99 -7.29 10.19 1.10
C ILE A 99 -5.88 10.67 1.36
N LYS A 100 -5.55 11.86 0.86
CA LYS A 100 -4.23 12.44 1.07
C LYS A 100 -3.98 12.71 2.55
N LYS A 101 -4.98 13.19 3.26
CA LYS A 101 -4.89 13.42 4.71
C LYS A 101 -4.65 12.11 5.45
N GLU A 102 -5.33 11.05 5.04
CA GLU A 102 -5.15 9.74 5.63
C GLU A 102 -3.71 9.25 5.46
N LEU A 103 -3.14 9.45 4.28
CA LEU A 103 -1.77 9.03 4.02
C LEU A 103 -0.77 9.81 4.88
N VAL A 104 -0.97 11.12 5.00
CA VAL A 104 -0.10 11.96 5.83
C VAL A 104 -0.19 11.50 7.29
N SER A 105 -1.41 11.23 7.76
CA SER A 105 -1.63 10.74 9.11
C SER A 105 -0.94 9.39 9.32
N ALA A 106 -1.01 8.50 8.33
CA ALA A 106 -0.36 7.19 8.41
C ALA A 106 1.16 7.32 8.48
N GLU A 107 1.73 8.30 7.80
CA GLU A 107 3.17 8.53 7.84
C GLU A 107 3.61 9.05 9.22
N ASN A 108 2.76 9.83 9.87
CA ASN A 108 3.09 10.46 11.14
C ASN A 108 2.80 9.60 12.36
N ILE A 109 2.05 8.52 12.19
CA ILE A 109 1.74 7.59 13.27
C ILE A 109 2.79 6.48 13.26
N GLU A 110 3.64 6.50 14.21
CA GLU A 110 4.68 5.49 14.33
C GLU A 110 4.41 4.55 15.47
#